data_33528299cf395aee6d1a838388e8db89
#
_entry.id   33528299cf395aee6d1a838388e8db89
#
_cell.length_a   1.000
_cell.length_b   1.000
_cell.length_c   1.000
_cell.angle_alpha   90.00
_cell.angle_beta   90.00
_cell.angle_gamma   90.00
#
_symmetry.space_group_name_H-M   'P 1'
#
loop_
_entity.id
_entity.type
_entity.pdbx_description
1 polymer ?
#
loop_
_entity_poly.entity_id
_entity_poly.type
_entity_poly.pdbx_seq_one_letter_code
_entity_poly.pdbx_strand_id
1 'polypeptide(L)'
;MDPDIEQATHELLLRLAGRLPDKTLWRFRDWLAEGAMATLARTIPRSLLKHSIDLDQPEYRLLVAGLIPHGADWHQVSSTLGVDDGSGNRYTFTKSAPDRVNSVDSVSVVVHATLRGRPDVGEVRASWRHNGTPGEREPKRVLLVSAVSGMPRLTGELQRVLRVLGDEEPSIEVLPPRFELPEYHRAALANSELVCVGAVDAGHRLVAA
;
A
#
# COMPACT_ATOMS: atom_id res chain seq x y z
N MET A 1 -5.60 6.39 -19.57
CA MET A 1 -6.37 5.70 -18.50
C MET A 1 -7.17 6.76 -17.77
N ASP A 2 -8.39 6.45 -17.38
CA ASP A 2 -9.23 7.37 -16.62
C ASP A 2 -8.62 7.54 -15.21
N PRO A 3 -8.26 8.76 -14.79
CA PRO A 3 -7.61 9.00 -13.50
C PRO A 3 -8.49 8.61 -12.31
N ASP A 4 -9.82 8.71 -12.42
CA ASP A 4 -10.73 8.34 -11.34
C ASP A 4 -10.79 6.83 -11.12
N ILE A 5 -10.72 6.05 -12.21
CA ILE A 5 -10.68 4.58 -12.16
C ILE A 5 -9.35 4.09 -11.56
N GLU A 6 -8.25 4.70 -11.99
CA GLU A 6 -6.91 4.41 -11.46
C GLU A 6 -6.83 4.70 -9.96
N GLN A 7 -7.37 5.85 -9.55
CA GLN A 7 -7.43 6.27 -8.16
C GLN A 7 -8.28 5.32 -7.31
N ALA A 8 -9.48 4.95 -7.78
CA ALA A 8 -10.35 4.02 -7.07
C ALA A 8 -9.68 2.65 -6.86
N THR A 9 -8.99 2.16 -7.90
CA THR A 9 -8.26 0.88 -7.80
C THR A 9 -7.07 0.99 -6.85
N HIS A 10 -6.34 2.10 -6.87
CA HIS A 10 -5.24 2.36 -5.94
C HIS A 10 -5.73 2.39 -4.48
N GLU A 11 -6.82 3.10 -4.22
CA GLU A 11 -7.43 3.21 -2.90
C GLU A 11 -7.91 1.86 -2.37
N LEU A 12 -8.53 1.03 -3.23
CA LEU A 12 -8.86 -0.35 -2.88
C LEU A 12 -7.61 -1.15 -2.47
N LEU A 13 -6.52 -1.06 -3.24
CA LEU A 13 -5.28 -1.79 -2.92
C LEU A 13 -4.61 -1.29 -1.61
N LEU A 14 -4.79 -0.03 -1.25
CA LEU A 14 -4.40 0.46 0.07
C LEU A 14 -5.23 -0.20 1.17
N ARG A 15 -6.57 -0.26 1.03
CA ARG A 15 -7.47 -0.88 2.03
C ARG A 15 -7.23 -2.37 2.21
N LEU A 16 -6.70 -3.03 1.19
CA LEU A 16 -6.34 -4.46 1.24
C LEU A 16 -4.96 -4.73 1.85
N ALA A 17 -4.20 -3.70 2.23
CA ALA A 17 -2.91 -3.86 2.91
C ALA A 17 -3.11 -4.58 4.26
N GLY A 18 -2.27 -5.59 4.50
CA GLY A 18 -2.37 -6.43 5.69
C GLY A 18 -3.44 -7.54 5.63
N ARG A 19 -4.35 -7.51 4.65
CA ARG A 19 -5.39 -8.54 4.44
C ARG A 19 -5.00 -9.50 3.30
N LEU A 20 -4.47 -8.98 2.20
CA LEU A 20 -3.88 -9.80 1.14
C LEU A 20 -2.42 -10.16 1.46
N PRO A 21 -1.96 -11.35 0.99
CA PRO A 21 -0.53 -11.68 1.04
C PRO A 21 0.31 -10.63 0.31
N ASP A 22 1.45 -10.25 0.87
CA ASP A 22 2.36 -9.24 0.30
C ASP A 22 2.73 -9.54 -1.14
N LYS A 23 3.05 -10.81 -1.43
CA LYS A 23 3.35 -11.29 -2.79
C LYS A 23 2.24 -11.00 -3.80
N THR A 24 1.00 -10.99 -3.37
CA THR A 24 -0.16 -10.69 -4.23
C THR A 24 -0.34 -9.18 -4.34
N LEU A 25 -0.26 -8.47 -3.22
CA LEU A 25 -0.54 -7.04 -3.16
C LEU A 25 0.48 -6.22 -3.96
N TRP A 26 1.81 -6.48 -3.78
CA TRP A 26 2.81 -5.73 -4.53
C TRP A 26 2.67 -5.95 -6.03
N ARG A 27 2.31 -7.17 -6.47
CA ARG A 27 2.09 -7.48 -7.89
C ARG A 27 0.89 -6.73 -8.46
N PHE A 28 -0.20 -6.62 -7.70
CA PHE A 28 -1.35 -5.83 -8.13
C PHE A 28 -1.00 -4.35 -8.27
N ARG A 29 -0.22 -3.80 -7.36
CA ARG A 29 0.27 -2.43 -7.42
C ARG A 29 1.20 -2.21 -8.61
N ASP A 30 2.06 -3.17 -8.92
CA ASP A 30 2.95 -3.11 -10.08
C ASP A 30 2.12 -3.12 -11.40
N TRP A 31 1.15 -4.02 -11.52
CA TRP A 31 0.24 -4.04 -12.67
C TRP A 31 -0.60 -2.76 -12.78
N LEU A 32 -1.02 -2.16 -11.67
CA LEU A 32 -1.73 -0.88 -11.69
C LEU A 32 -0.82 0.23 -12.21
N ALA A 33 0.43 0.29 -11.73
CA ALA A 33 1.42 1.25 -12.18
C ALA A 33 1.75 1.13 -13.69
N GLU A 34 1.64 -0.09 -14.25
CA GLU A 34 1.81 -0.38 -15.67
C GLU A 34 0.54 -0.20 -16.50
N GLY A 35 -0.60 0.14 -15.87
CA GLY A 35 -1.88 0.30 -16.56
C GLY A 35 -2.53 -1.02 -16.99
N ALA A 36 -2.14 -2.16 -16.43
CA ALA A 36 -2.65 -3.49 -16.78
C ALA A 36 -4.05 -3.77 -16.20
N MET A 37 -4.99 -2.84 -16.38
CA MET A 37 -6.32 -2.85 -15.77
C MET A 37 -7.13 -4.10 -16.09
N ALA A 38 -7.08 -4.59 -17.33
CA ALA A 38 -7.79 -5.83 -17.72
C ALA A 38 -7.25 -7.06 -16.96
N THR A 39 -5.97 -7.08 -16.59
CA THR A 39 -5.38 -8.13 -15.76
C THR A 39 -5.86 -8.02 -14.31
N LEU A 40 -5.87 -6.81 -13.76
CA LEU A 40 -6.40 -6.54 -12.42
C LEU A 40 -7.89 -6.93 -12.32
N ALA A 41 -8.70 -6.54 -13.31
CA ALA A 41 -10.12 -6.85 -13.37
C ALA A 41 -10.41 -8.36 -13.29
N ARG A 42 -9.55 -9.18 -13.90
CA ARG A 42 -9.69 -10.65 -13.86
C ARG A 42 -9.13 -11.28 -12.59
N THR A 43 -8.14 -10.65 -11.95
CA THR A 43 -7.35 -11.32 -10.91
C THR A 43 -7.71 -10.88 -9.50
N ILE A 44 -8.05 -9.61 -9.27
CA ILE A 44 -8.40 -9.11 -7.93
C ILE A 44 -9.62 -9.85 -7.35
N PRO A 45 -10.80 -9.94 -8.03
CA PRO A 45 -11.95 -10.61 -7.47
C PRO A 45 -11.66 -12.09 -7.12
N ARG A 46 -10.98 -12.80 -8.00
CA ARG A 46 -10.56 -14.19 -7.75
C ARG A 46 -9.64 -14.33 -6.55
N SER A 47 -8.74 -13.37 -6.38
CA SER A 47 -7.80 -13.40 -5.25
C SER A 47 -8.52 -13.14 -3.92
N LEU A 48 -9.47 -12.21 -3.89
CA LEU A 48 -10.30 -11.95 -2.73
C LEU A 48 -11.09 -13.21 -2.31
N LEU A 49 -11.77 -13.84 -3.26
CA LEU A 49 -12.50 -15.10 -3.01
C LEU A 49 -11.57 -16.22 -2.55
N LYS A 50 -10.41 -16.38 -3.20
CA LYS A 50 -9.43 -17.42 -2.83
C LYS A 50 -8.92 -17.27 -1.38
N HIS A 51 -8.78 -16.05 -0.91
CA HIS A 51 -8.27 -15.74 0.43
C HIS A 51 -9.38 -15.49 1.46
N SER A 52 -10.66 -15.69 1.05
CA SER A 52 -11.84 -15.44 1.88
C SER A 52 -11.82 -14.04 2.49
N ILE A 53 -11.54 -13.03 1.64
CA ILE A 53 -11.52 -11.62 2.03
C ILE A 53 -12.83 -11.00 1.58
N ASP A 54 -13.70 -10.72 2.54
CA ASP A 54 -14.92 -9.99 2.31
C ASP A 54 -14.65 -8.48 2.28
N LEU A 55 -15.37 -7.75 1.45
CA LEU A 55 -15.28 -6.31 1.32
C LEU A 55 -16.47 -5.64 2.00
N ASP A 56 -16.19 -4.56 2.72
CA ASP A 56 -17.24 -3.66 3.19
C ASP A 56 -17.85 -2.86 2.02
N GLN A 57 -18.93 -2.11 2.28
CA GLN A 57 -19.61 -1.32 1.25
C GLN A 57 -18.74 -0.26 0.57
N PRO A 58 -17.91 0.53 1.26
CA PRO A 58 -16.94 1.44 0.66
C PRO A 58 -15.94 0.73 -0.25
N GLU A 59 -15.33 -0.35 0.21
CA GLU A 59 -14.36 -1.14 -0.57
C GLU A 59 -14.99 -1.79 -1.81
N TYR A 60 -16.21 -2.31 -1.65
CA TYR A 60 -16.97 -2.89 -2.76
C TYR A 60 -17.26 -1.84 -3.85
N ARG A 61 -17.61 -0.60 -3.46
CA ARG A 61 -17.80 0.49 -4.42
C ARG A 61 -16.52 0.81 -5.19
N LEU A 62 -15.37 0.81 -4.51
CA LEU A 62 -14.06 1.01 -5.16
C LEU A 62 -13.76 -0.14 -6.14
N LEU A 63 -14.03 -1.39 -5.75
CA LEU A 63 -13.87 -2.56 -6.62
C LEU A 63 -14.73 -2.44 -7.88
N VAL A 64 -16.01 -2.10 -7.73
CA VAL A 64 -16.95 -1.92 -8.86
C VAL A 64 -16.48 -0.78 -9.77
N ALA A 65 -16.20 0.39 -9.20
CA ALA A 65 -15.78 1.57 -9.97
C ALA A 65 -14.45 1.33 -10.71
N GLY A 66 -13.50 0.67 -10.07
CA GLY A 66 -12.18 0.43 -10.64
C GLY A 66 -12.14 -0.70 -11.68
N LEU A 67 -12.90 -1.77 -11.50
CA LEU A 67 -12.67 -3.00 -12.26
C LEU A 67 -13.77 -3.39 -13.23
N ILE A 68 -15.04 -3.04 -12.99
CA ILE A 68 -16.14 -3.36 -13.91
C ILE A 68 -15.93 -2.73 -15.30
N PRO A 69 -15.48 -1.45 -15.44
CA PRO A 69 -15.20 -0.88 -16.75
C PRO A 69 -14.11 -1.61 -17.55
N HIS A 70 -13.29 -2.43 -16.86
CA HIS A 70 -12.20 -3.20 -17.45
C HIS A 70 -12.48 -4.69 -17.60
N GLY A 71 -13.78 -5.08 -17.49
CA GLY A 71 -14.24 -6.43 -17.77
C GLY A 71 -14.12 -7.41 -16.59
N ALA A 72 -14.20 -6.93 -15.36
CA ALA A 72 -14.34 -7.81 -14.21
C ALA A 72 -15.65 -8.60 -14.29
N ASP A 73 -15.59 -9.87 -13.90
CA ASP A 73 -16.75 -10.75 -13.84
C ASP A 73 -17.69 -10.33 -12.71
N TRP A 74 -18.91 -9.94 -13.07
CA TRP A 74 -19.90 -9.43 -12.10
C TRP A 74 -20.24 -10.46 -11.01
N HIS A 75 -20.33 -11.76 -11.35
CA HIS A 75 -20.61 -12.80 -10.35
C HIS A 75 -19.50 -12.90 -9.32
N GLN A 76 -18.24 -12.84 -9.77
CA GLN A 76 -17.11 -12.86 -8.85
C GLN A 76 -17.07 -11.58 -7.99
N VAL A 77 -17.29 -10.42 -8.61
CA VAL A 77 -17.34 -9.13 -7.90
C VAL A 77 -18.45 -9.12 -6.85
N SER A 78 -19.67 -9.50 -7.21
CA SER A 78 -20.81 -9.52 -6.27
C SER A 78 -20.60 -10.48 -5.10
N SER A 79 -19.86 -11.55 -5.32
CA SER A 79 -19.55 -12.56 -4.28
C SER A 79 -18.45 -12.10 -3.30
N THR A 80 -17.81 -10.93 -3.52
CA THR A 80 -16.83 -10.38 -2.57
C THR A 80 -17.45 -9.48 -1.50
N LEU A 81 -18.72 -9.07 -1.69
CA LEU A 81 -19.41 -8.26 -0.70
C LEU A 81 -19.80 -9.12 0.50
N GLY A 82 -19.30 -8.79 1.65
CA GLY A 82 -19.58 -9.46 2.90
C GLY A 82 -19.78 -8.49 4.06
N VAL A 83 -19.96 -9.06 5.24
CA VAL A 83 -19.91 -8.31 6.48
C VAL A 83 -18.45 -8.42 6.97
N ASP A 84 -17.75 -7.31 7.00
CA ASP A 84 -16.44 -7.28 7.64
C ASP A 84 -16.63 -7.70 9.11
N ASP A 85 -16.13 -8.86 9.48
CA ASP A 85 -16.19 -9.41 10.82
C ASP A 85 -15.21 -8.73 11.79
N GLY A 86 -14.64 -7.59 11.38
CA GLY A 86 -13.75 -6.80 12.21
C GLY A 86 -12.47 -7.56 12.58
N SER A 87 -11.97 -8.40 11.68
CA SER A 87 -10.66 -9.02 11.85
C SER A 87 -9.58 -7.94 11.88
N GLY A 88 -9.46 -7.31 13.04
CA GLY A 88 -8.59 -6.17 13.30
C GLY A 88 -7.15 -6.41 12.87
N ASN A 89 -6.37 -5.36 12.82
CA ASN A 89 -4.98 -5.39 12.42
C ASN A 89 -4.20 -6.49 13.18
N ARG A 90 -3.80 -7.53 12.45
CA ARG A 90 -3.04 -8.68 12.98
C ARG A 90 -1.56 -8.37 13.17
N TYR A 91 -1.15 -7.16 12.83
CA TYR A 91 0.26 -6.75 12.82
C TYR A 91 0.54 -5.76 13.93
N THR A 92 1.74 -5.87 14.49
CA THR A 92 2.33 -4.84 15.34
C THR A 92 3.39 -4.07 14.54
N PHE A 93 3.61 -2.82 14.91
CA PHE A 93 4.55 -1.94 14.22
C PHE A 93 5.54 -1.33 15.19
N THR A 94 6.79 -1.16 14.75
CA THR A 94 7.85 -0.48 15.50
C THR A 94 8.57 0.55 14.65
N LYS A 95 9.11 1.59 15.30
CA LYS A 95 9.89 2.65 14.64
C LYS A 95 11.27 2.18 14.23
N SER A 96 11.90 1.39 15.09
CA SER A 96 13.29 0.99 14.93
C SER A 96 13.40 -0.28 14.11
N ALA A 97 14.44 -0.34 13.27
CA ALA A 97 14.86 -1.60 12.67
C ALA A 97 15.23 -2.64 13.76
N PRO A 98 15.03 -3.92 13.50
CA PRO A 98 15.54 -4.96 14.37
C PRO A 98 17.07 -4.84 14.52
N ASP A 99 17.62 -5.15 15.67
CA ASP A 99 19.04 -5.01 16.02
C ASP A 99 20.03 -5.70 15.05
N ARG A 100 19.54 -6.56 14.19
CA ARG A 100 20.35 -7.25 13.16
C ARG A 100 20.67 -6.42 11.91
N VAL A 101 20.09 -5.25 11.76
CA VAL A 101 20.32 -4.37 10.58
C VAL A 101 21.28 -3.24 10.96
N ASN A 102 22.49 -3.60 11.39
CA ASN A 102 23.57 -2.63 11.70
C ASN A 102 24.39 -2.20 10.48
N SER A 103 23.88 -2.40 9.26
CA SER A 103 24.48 -1.82 8.05
C SER A 103 23.85 -0.47 7.75
N VAL A 104 24.59 0.42 7.13
CA VAL A 104 24.06 1.66 6.56
C VAL A 104 22.75 1.33 5.86
N ASP A 105 21.65 1.95 6.27
CA ASP A 105 20.34 1.69 5.71
C ASP A 105 20.28 2.22 4.26
N SER A 106 20.78 1.37 3.35
CA SER A 106 20.83 1.67 1.91
C SER A 106 19.45 2.01 1.34
N VAL A 107 18.40 1.40 1.88
CA VAL A 107 17.02 1.68 1.46
C VAL A 107 16.62 3.11 1.81
N SER A 108 16.82 3.56 3.04
CA SER A 108 16.53 4.93 3.43
C SER A 108 17.37 5.95 2.66
N VAL A 109 18.63 5.65 2.38
CA VAL A 109 19.51 6.52 1.58
C VAL A 109 18.97 6.65 0.14
N VAL A 110 18.64 5.54 -0.50
CA VAL A 110 18.15 5.55 -1.89
C VAL A 110 16.76 6.17 -1.98
N VAL A 111 15.86 5.87 -1.06
CA VAL A 111 14.52 6.47 -0.98
C VAL A 111 14.63 7.98 -0.79
N HIS A 112 15.51 8.44 0.12
CA HIS A 112 15.78 9.87 0.31
C HIS A 112 16.30 10.51 -0.99
N ALA A 113 17.29 9.89 -1.64
CA ALA A 113 17.84 10.43 -2.90
C ALA A 113 16.80 10.49 -4.03
N THR A 114 15.87 9.54 -4.06
CA THR A 114 14.82 9.44 -5.09
C THR A 114 13.68 10.43 -4.86
N LEU A 115 13.31 10.69 -3.61
CA LEU A 115 12.07 11.41 -3.27
C LEU A 115 12.29 12.82 -2.73
N ARG A 116 13.49 13.15 -2.26
CA ARG A 116 13.77 14.49 -1.74
C ARG A 116 13.51 15.56 -2.78
N GLY A 117 12.69 16.55 -2.41
CA GLY A 117 12.39 17.68 -3.27
C GLY A 117 11.45 17.42 -4.45
N ARG A 118 10.86 16.21 -4.54
CA ARG A 118 9.85 15.94 -5.57
C ARG A 118 8.58 16.78 -5.31
N PRO A 119 8.04 17.43 -6.36
CA PRO A 119 6.91 18.34 -6.21
C PRO A 119 5.57 17.64 -5.93
N ASP A 120 5.49 16.35 -6.16
CA ASP A 120 4.31 15.50 -5.95
C ASP A 120 4.33 14.75 -4.61
N VAL A 121 5.45 14.81 -3.87
CA VAL A 121 5.68 14.06 -2.63
C VAL A 121 5.74 15.00 -1.44
N GLY A 122 5.09 14.61 -0.34
CA GLY A 122 5.19 15.24 0.96
C GLY A 122 6.12 14.46 1.91
N GLU A 123 5.60 13.94 3.01
CA GLU A 123 6.39 13.16 3.96
C GLU A 123 6.60 11.72 3.47
N VAL A 124 7.80 11.20 3.74
CA VAL A 124 8.16 9.80 3.57
C VAL A 124 8.57 9.26 4.93
N ARG A 125 7.88 8.22 5.39
CA ARG A 125 8.09 7.61 6.70
C ARG A 125 8.33 6.11 6.54
N ALA A 126 9.05 5.52 7.49
CA ALA A 126 9.29 4.09 7.56
C ALA A 126 8.78 3.52 8.87
N SER A 127 8.19 2.33 8.81
CA SER A 127 7.78 1.54 9.96
C SER A 127 8.18 0.08 9.76
N TRP A 128 8.33 -0.68 10.82
CA TRP A 128 8.65 -2.09 10.77
C TRP A 128 7.46 -2.91 11.24
N ARG A 129 6.91 -3.70 10.34
CA ARG A 129 5.76 -4.57 10.57
C ARG A 129 6.21 -5.93 11.07
N HIS A 130 5.64 -6.38 12.17
CA HIS A 130 5.83 -7.70 12.75
C HIS A 130 4.57 -8.54 12.54
N ASN A 131 4.73 -9.79 12.17
CA ASN A 131 3.63 -10.76 12.15
C ASN A 131 3.41 -11.25 13.59
N GLY A 132 2.19 -11.17 14.08
CA GLY A 132 1.68 -11.41 15.44
C GLY A 132 2.48 -12.19 16.50
N THR A 133 3.36 -13.11 16.14
CA THR A 133 4.22 -13.85 17.08
C THR A 133 5.65 -13.34 16.97
N PRO A 134 6.21 -12.75 18.04
CA PRO A 134 7.61 -12.31 18.04
C PRO A 134 8.55 -13.49 17.76
N GLY A 135 9.36 -13.40 16.71
CA GLY A 135 10.43 -14.36 16.40
C GLY A 135 10.17 -15.34 15.26
N GLU A 136 8.95 -15.43 14.72
CA GLU A 136 8.66 -16.41 13.66
C GLU A 136 9.01 -15.95 12.22
N ARG A 137 9.04 -14.65 11.96
CA ARG A 137 9.47 -14.08 10.66
C ARG A 137 10.23 -12.78 10.89
N GLU A 138 11.15 -12.50 9.98
CA GLU A 138 11.85 -11.21 9.98
C GLU A 138 10.85 -10.06 9.81
N PRO A 139 10.98 -8.99 10.60
CA PRO A 139 10.16 -7.81 10.45
C PRO A 139 10.28 -7.23 9.05
N LYS A 140 9.16 -6.80 8.51
CA LYS A 140 9.09 -6.23 7.17
C LYS A 140 9.01 -4.71 7.23
N ARG A 141 9.87 -4.04 6.46
CA ARG A 141 9.78 -2.59 6.29
C ARG A 141 8.52 -2.22 5.51
N VAL A 142 7.80 -1.23 5.99
CA VAL A 142 6.67 -0.57 5.33
C VAL A 142 7.05 0.89 5.10
N LEU A 143 7.07 1.34 3.86
CA LEU A 143 7.25 2.75 3.52
C LEU A 143 5.89 3.42 3.32
N LEU A 144 5.67 4.51 4.04
CA LEU A 144 4.47 5.33 3.99
C LEU A 144 4.85 6.65 3.33
N VAL A 145 4.24 6.95 2.20
CA VAL A 145 4.56 8.12 1.38
C VAL A 145 3.30 8.95 1.18
N SER A 146 3.29 10.21 1.57
CA SER A 146 2.21 11.12 1.17
C SER A 146 2.49 11.66 -0.23
N ALA A 147 1.50 11.61 -1.12
CA ALA A 147 1.61 12.17 -2.46
C ALA A 147 0.30 12.82 -2.90
N VAL A 148 0.39 13.89 -3.70
CA VAL A 148 -0.78 14.65 -4.17
C VAL A 148 -1.27 14.21 -5.54
N SER A 149 -0.46 13.47 -6.29
CA SER A 149 -0.79 12.97 -7.63
C SER A 149 0.07 11.78 -8.01
N GLY A 150 -0.36 11.02 -9.04
CA GLY A 150 0.42 9.94 -9.62
C GLY A 150 0.75 8.78 -8.69
N MET A 151 -0.07 8.54 -7.65
CA MET A 151 0.21 7.55 -6.60
C MET A 151 0.51 6.14 -7.13
N PRO A 152 -0.26 5.57 -8.08
CA PRO A 152 0.05 4.25 -8.61
C PRO A 152 1.42 4.18 -9.29
N ARG A 153 1.74 5.19 -10.10
CA ARG A 153 3.04 5.26 -10.79
C ARG A 153 4.20 5.39 -9.80
N LEU A 154 4.04 6.24 -8.78
CA LEU A 154 5.04 6.40 -7.71
C LEU A 154 5.22 5.10 -6.93
N THR A 155 4.12 4.39 -6.62
CA THR A 155 4.18 3.08 -5.97
C THR A 155 5.02 2.10 -6.78
N GLY A 156 4.76 1.95 -8.08
CA GLY A 156 5.51 1.06 -8.96
C GLY A 156 6.98 1.46 -9.10
N GLU A 157 7.28 2.76 -9.17
CA GLU A 157 8.66 3.27 -9.19
C GLU A 157 9.43 2.84 -7.94
N LEU A 158 8.87 3.08 -6.76
CA LEU A 158 9.50 2.71 -5.50
C LEU A 158 9.62 1.19 -5.32
N GLN A 159 8.61 0.42 -5.74
CA GLN A 159 8.69 -1.04 -5.72
C GLN A 159 9.86 -1.55 -6.57
N ARG A 160 10.07 -1.01 -7.76
CA ARG A 160 11.21 -1.39 -8.61
C ARG A 160 12.55 -1.03 -7.97
N VAL A 161 12.65 0.17 -7.37
CA VAL A 161 13.86 0.59 -6.65
C VAL A 161 14.18 -0.38 -5.51
N LEU A 162 13.20 -0.71 -4.67
CA LEU A 162 13.44 -1.60 -3.53
C LEU A 162 13.77 -3.03 -3.95
N ARG A 163 13.18 -3.51 -5.04
CA ARG A 163 13.51 -4.85 -5.57
C ARG A 163 14.97 -4.93 -6.07
N VAL A 164 15.49 -3.87 -6.65
CA VAL A 164 16.93 -3.79 -7.02
C VAL A 164 17.81 -3.85 -5.76
N LEU A 165 17.33 -3.36 -4.64
CA LEU A 165 18.02 -3.42 -3.34
C LEU A 165 17.80 -4.75 -2.57
N GLY A 166 17.11 -5.72 -3.18
CA GLY A 166 16.93 -7.07 -2.63
C GLY A 166 15.62 -7.31 -1.88
N ASP A 167 14.72 -6.33 -1.80
CA ASP A 167 13.37 -6.57 -1.27
C ASP A 167 12.48 -7.14 -2.38
N GLU A 168 12.24 -8.45 -2.34
CA GLU A 168 11.46 -9.14 -3.38
C GLU A 168 9.98 -8.78 -3.39
N GLU A 169 9.42 -8.38 -2.24
CA GLU A 169 8.00 -8.09 -2.04
C GLU A 169 7.81 -6.75 -1.31
N PRO A 170 8.24 -5.62 -1.90
CA PRO A 170 8.24 -4.33 -1.20
C PRO A 170 6.84 -3.90 -0.73
N SER A 171 6.76 -3.40 0.48
CA SER A 171 5.53 -2.82 1.05
C SER A 171 5.60 -1.30 0.97
N ILE A 172 4.96 -0.75 -0.06
CA ILE A 172 4.92 0.68 -0.35
C ILE A 172 3.48 1.16 -0.27
N GLU A 173 3.21 2.07 0.64
CA GLU A 173 1.90 2.66 0.88
C GLU A 173 1.94 4.14 0.48
N VAL A 174 1.56 4.46 -0.76
CA VAL A 174 1.47 5.85 -1.23
C VAL A 174 0.08 6.36 -0.94
N LEU A 175 -0.02 7.24 0.05
CA LEU A 175 -1.27 7.70 0.64
C LEU A 175 -1.72 9.01 -0.03
N PRO A 176 -2.92 9.04 -0.64
CA PRO A 176 -3.49 10.26 -1.21
C PRO A 176 -3.91 11.24 -0.12
N PRO A 177 -4.05 12.54 -0.46
CA PRO A 177 -4.58 13.54 0.46
C PRO A 177 -5.99 13.17 0.91
N ARG A 178 -6.30 13.38 2.21
CA ARG A 178 -7.63 13.15 2.79
C ARG A 178 -8.12 11.69 2.70
N PHE A 179 -7.20 10.74 2.53
CA PHE A 179 -7.53 9.34 2.60
C PHE A 179 -7.90 8.96 4.03
N GLU A 180 -9.09 8.36 4.19
CA GLU A 180 -9.48 7.77 5.46
C GLU A 180 -8.63 6.54 5.72
N LEU A 181 -7.72 6.66 6.69
CA LEU A 181 -6.71 5.63 6.96
C LEU A 181 -7.35 4.40 7.61
N PRO A 182 -7.24 3.22 6.99
CA PRO A 182 -7.50 1.95 7.66
C PRO A 182 -6.62 1.76 8.91
N GLU A 183 -7.04 0.91 9.82
CA GLU A 183 -6.32 0.63 11.07
C GLU A 183 -4.86 0.23 10.82
N TYR A 184 -4.60 -0.57 9.79
CA TYR A 184 -3.25 -0.94 9.36
C TYR A 184 -2.35 0.29 9.16
N HIS A 185 -2.80 1.28 8.40
CA HIS A 185 -2.03 2.49 8.11
C HIS A 185 -1.90 3.40 9.33
N ARG A 186 -2.96 3.52 10.15
CA ARG A 186 -2.89 4.28 11.41
C ARG A 186 -1.85 3.70 12.36
N ALA A 187 -1.85 2.38 12.55
CA ALA A 187 -0.89 1.69 13.40
C ALA A 187 0.55 1.84 12.87
N ALA A 188 0.74 1.72 11.55
CA ALA A 188 2.03 1.90 10.90
C ALA A 188 2.55 3.34 11.06
N LEU A 189 1.70 4.36 10.84
CA LEU A 189 2.06 5.78 10.99
C LEU A 189 2.41 6.15 12.44
N ALA A 190 1.60 5.69 13.41
CA ALA A 190 1.86 5.94 14.83
C ALA A 190 3.23 5.40 15.28
N ASN A 191 3.70 4.34 14.62
CA ASN A 191 4.97 3.67 14.89
C ASN A 191 5.94 3.80 13.72
N SER A 192 6.07 5.01 13.16
CA SER A 192 6.97 5.30 12.04
C SER A 192 7.98 6.38 12.40
N GLU A 193 9.08 6.41 11.66
CA GLU A 193 10.07 7.48 11.70
C GLU A 193 10.15 8.19 10.34
N LEU A 194 10.50 9.48 10.37
CA LEU A 194 10.64 10.29 9.16
C LEU A 194 11.93 9.90 8.43
N VAL A 195 11.81 9.57 7.14
CA VAL A 195 12.95 9.28 6.25
C VAL A 195 13.37 10.53 5.50
N CYS A 196 12.40 11.21 4.84
CA CYS A 196 12.65 12.47 4.15
C CYS A 196 11.34 13.25 3.92
N VAL A 197 11.49 14.47 3.40
CA VAL A 197 10.38 15.32 2.98
C VAL A 197 10.61 15.69 1.52
N GLY A 198 9.56 15.56 0.70
CA GLY A 198 9.51 16.10 -0.65
C GLY A 198 9.31 17.61 -0.66
N ALA A 199 8.80 18.17 -1.76
CA ALA A 199 8.58 19.59 -1.89
C ALA A 199 7.12 20.04 -1.65
N VAL A 200 6.19 19.12 -1.44
CA VAL A 200 4.80 19.47 -1.12
C VAL A 200 4.72 20.08 0.27
N ASP A 201 4.08 21.23 0.35
CA ASP A 201 3.99 22.05 1.56
C ASP A 201 3.44 21.30 2.78
N ALA A 202 3.84 21.74 3.97
CA ALA A 202 3.58 21.12 5.28
C ALA A 202 2.11 20.87 5.65
N GLY A 203 1.15 21.31 4.82
CA GLY A 203 -0.28 21.00 4.97
C GLY A 203 -0.66 19.55 4.63
N HIS A 204 0.24 18.77 4.03
CA HIS A 204 0.05 17.37 3.66
C HIS A 204 0.86 16.42 4.56
N ARG A 205 0.98 16.76 5.84
CA ARG A 205 1.61 15.87 6.82
C ARG A 205 0.75 14.63 7.06
N LEU A 206 1.41 13.48 7.11
CA LEU A 206 0.80 12.24 7.55
C LEU A 206 0.58 12.33 9.07
N VAL A 207 -0.65 12.52 9.49
CA VAL A 207 -1.03 12.54 10.90
C VAL A 207 -1.84 11.28 11.19
N ALA A 208 -1.42 10.49 12.18
CA ALA A 208 -2.26 9.48 12.78
C ALA A 208 -3.31 10.22 13.63
N ALA A 209 -4.53 10.34 13.13
CA ALA A 209 -5.66 10.87 13.88
C ALA A 209 -6.21 9.81 14.86
#